data_2fd7047ae9d6236b512bd381b79af34c
#
_entry.id   2fd7047ae9d6236b512bd381b79af34c
#
_cell.length_a   1.000
_cell.length_b   1.000
_cell.length_c   1.000
_cell.angle_alpha   90.00
_cell.angle_beta   90.00
_cell.angle_gamma   90.00
#
_symmetry.space_group_name_H-M   'P 1'
#
loop_
_entity.id
_entity.type
_entity.pdbx_description
1 polymer ?
#
loop_
_entity_poly.entity_id
_entity_poly.type
_entity_poly.pdbx_seq_one_letter_code
_entity_poly.pdbx_strand_id
1 'polypeptide(L)'
;MTSKERAHFRSLANTMQPILQIGKNGISDNVIKQLDDALEARELIKVTVLETAGEDVRELAHELAKEVNAEVIQVIGSKFVIYRKSKDN
;
A
#
# COMPACT_ATOMS: atom_id res chain seq x y z
N MET A 1 -2.17 -11.31 -10.99
CA MET A 1 -2.34 -11.99 -9.67
C MET A 1 -3.64 -12.75 -9.66
N THR A 2 -3.61 -14.01 -9.20
CA THR A 2 -4.81 -14.83 -9.09
C THR A 2 -5.60 -14.49 -7.83
N SER A 3 -6.87 -14.91 -7.80
CA SER A 3 -7.71 -14.74 -6.61
C SER A 3 -7.13 -15.47 -5.41
N LYS A 4 -6.52 -16.63 -5.64
CA LYS A 4 -5.89 -17.43 -4.59
C LYS A 4 -4.68 -16.70 -3.99
N GLU A 5 -3.85 -16.10 -4.83
CA GLU A 5 -2.71 -15.33 -4.38
C GLU A 5 -3.15 -14.11 -3.59
N ARG A 6 -4.18 -13.40 -4.07
CA ARG A 6 -4.72 -12.24 -3.39
C ARG A 6 -5.26 -12.62 -2.00
N ALA A 7 -5.98 -13.74 -1.91
CA ALA A 7 -6.51 -14.21 -0.63
C ALA A 7 -5.38 -14.54 0.35
N HIS A 8 -4.30 -15.13 -0.15
CA HIS A 8 -3.13 -15.44 0.66
C HIS A 8 -2.51 -14.15 1.25
N PHE A 9 -2.33 -13.14 0.42
CA PHE A 9 -1.76 -11.87 0.89
C PHE A 9 -2.69 -11.14 1.86
N ARG A 10 -4.01 -11.21 1.65
CA ARG A 10 -4.96 -10.64 2.62
C ARG A 10 -4.83 -11.31 3.98
N SER A 11 -4.68 -12.62 3.97
CA SER A 11 -4.50 -13.40 5.20
C SER A 11 -3.25 -12.94 5.96
N LEU A 12 -2.14 -12.79 5.25
CA LEU A 12 -0.91 -12.29 5.86
C LEU A 12 -1.07 -10.89 6.41
N ALA A 13 -1.77 -10.04 5.66
CA ALA A 13 -1.93 -8.63 6.03
C ALA A 13 -2.77 -8.41 7.28
N ASN A 14 -3.66 -9.36 7.61
CA ASN A 14 -4.56 -9.22 8.77
C ASN A 14 -3.80 -9.01 10.08
N THR A 15 -2.61 -9.56 10.21
CA THR A 15 -1.80 -9.44 11.43
C THR A 15 -0.68 -8.42 11.31
N MET A 16 -0.55 -7.79 10.14
CA MET A 16 0.51 -6.81 9.92
C MET A 16 0.16 -5.45 10.50
N GLN A 17 1.18 -4.75 10.98
CA GLN A 17 1.03 -3.38 11.42
C GLN A 17 1.27 -2.44 10.25
N PRO A 18 0.55 -1.30 10.19
CA PRO A 18 0.86 -0.28 9.20
C PRO A 18 2.26 0.26 9.42
N ILE A 19 3.00 0.45 8.33
CA ILE A 19 4.38 0.95 8.41
C ILE A 19 4.53 2.40 7.97
N LEU A 20 3.50 2.95 7.33
CA LEU A 20 3.50 4.32 6.84
C LEU A 20 2.14 4.95 7.06
N GLN A 21 2.14 6.28 7.15
CA GLN A 21 0.91 7.07 7.23
C GLN A 21 0.95 8.12 6.13
N ILE A 22 -0.20 8.34 5.50
CA ILE A 22 -0.35 9.38 4.48
C ILE A 22 -1.27 10.45 5.07
N GLY A 23 -0.76 11.67 5.17
CA GLY A 23 -1.48 12.78 5.77
C GLY A 23 -1.73 13.91 4.80
N LYS A 24 -1.59 15.13 5.31
CA LYS A 24 -1.96 16.38 4.66
C LYS A 24 -1.42 16.56 3.24
N ASN A 25 -0.21 16.08 2.98
CA ASN A 25 0.41 16.25 1.66
C ASN A 25 -0.05 15.23 0.63
N GLY A 26 -0.85 14.24 1.06
CA GLY A 26 -1.36 13.21 0.14
C GLY A 26 -0.27 12.54 -0.66
N ILE A 27 -0.45 12.49 -1.98
CA ILE A 27 0.55 11.92 -2.88
C ILE A 27 1.65 12.97 -3.10
N SER A 28 2.87 12.60 -2.75
CA SER A 28 4.04 13.44 -2.94
C SER A 28 5.21 12.56 -3.37
N ASP A 29 6.25 13.18 -3.91
CA ASP A 29 7.45 12.45 -4.31
C ASP A 29 8.06 11.70 -3.14
N ASN A 30 8.02 12.31 -1.95
CA ASN A 30 8.55 11.70 -0.73
C ASN A 30 7.74 10.45 -0.34
N VAL A 31 6.43 10.51 -0.42
CA VAL A 31 5.56 9.37 -0.12
C VAL A 31 5.81 8.24 -1.13
N ILE A 32 5.90 8.58 -2.41
CA ILE A 32 6.16 7.60 -3.47
C ILE A 32 7.49 6.89 -3.21
N LYS A 33 8.53 7.67 -2.88
CA LYS A 33 9.83 7.09 -2.58
C LYS A 33 9.79 6.16 -1.36
N GLN A 34 9.10 6.58 -0.30
CA GLN A 34 8.98 5.75 0.91
C GLN A 34 8.26 4.43 0.62
N LEU A 35 7.19 4.49 -0.20
CA LEU A 35 6.46 3.28 -0.59
C LEU A 35 7.32 2.37 -1.45
N ASP A 36 8.05 2.94 -2.39
CA ASP A 36 8.93 2.17 -3.27
C ASP A 36 10.00 1.44 -2.45
N ASP A 37 10.65 2.15 -1.53
CA ASP A 37 11.68 1.58 -0.66
C ASP A 37 11.09 0.48 0.22
N ALA A 38 9.90 0.70 0.79
CA ALA A 38 9.25 -0.28 1.65
C ALA A 38 8.86 -1.55 0.88
N LEU A 39 8.34 -1.39 -0.33
CA LEU A 39 7.98 -2.52 -1.18
C LEU A 39 9.20 -3.33 -1.59
N GLU A 40 10.30 -2.65 -1.87
CA GLU A 40 11.54 -3.32 -2.24
C GLU A 40 12.08 -4.15 -1.07
N ALA A 41 11.93 -3.64 0.15
CA ALA A 41 12.41 -4.32 1.36
C ALA A 41 11.47 -5.42 1.85
N ARG A 42 10.16 -5.23 1.71
CA ARG A 42 9.17 -6.08 2.38
C ARG A 42 8.18 -6.79 1.46
N GLU A 43 8.03 -6.33 0.24
CA GLU A 43 7.10 -6.81 -0.79
C GLU A 43 5.61 -6.60 -0.45
N LEU A 44 5.18 -6.86 0.76
CA LEU A 44 3.80 -6.66 1.21
C LEU A 44 3.80 -5.62 2.33
N ILE A 45 3.04 -4.54 2.16
CA ILE A 45 3.00 -3.47 3.15
C ILE A 45 1.57 -3.00 3.40
N LYS A 46 1.35 -2.50 4.61
CA LYS A 46 0.08 -1.89 5.02
C LYS A 46 0.32 -0.43 5.33
N VAL A 47 -0.59 0.42 4.86
CA VAL A 47 -0.46 1.88 4.96
C VAL A 47 -1.75 2.45 5.55
N THR A 48 -1.62 3.41 6.47
CA THR A 48 -2.76 4.15 7.02
C THR A 48 -2.91 5.47 6.28
N VAL A 49 -4.15 5.82 5.93
CA VAL A 49 -4.48 7.11 5.34
C VAL A 49 -5.20 7.93 6.40
N LEU A 50 -4.62 9.07 6.77
CA LEU A 50 -5.21 9.96 7.76
C LEU A 50 -6.29 10.82 7.13
N GLU A 51 -7.26 11.26 7.93
CA GLU A 51 -8.33 12.15 7.44
C GLU A 51 -7.77 13.41 6.79
N THR A 52 -6.63 13.88 7.29
CA THR A 52 -5.97 15.08 6.77
C THR A 52 -5.50 14.94 5.33
N ALA A 53 -5.44 13.72 4.79
CA ALA A 53 -5.10 13.51 3.38
C ALA A 53 -6.19 14.07 2.45
N GLY A 54 -7.44 14.13 2.93
CA GLY A 54 -8.54 14.75 2.18
C GLY A 54 -9.00 13.97 0.96
N GLU A 55 -8.58 12.71 0.81
CA GLU A 55 -8.91 11.88 -0.34
C GLU A 55 -9.52 10.56 0.08
N ASP A 56 -10.31 9.97 -0.82
CA ASP A 56 -10.86 8.64 -0.64
C ASP A 56 -9.72 7.62 -0.57
N VAL A 57 -9.74 6.79 0.45
CA VAL A 57 -8.69 5.79 0.70
C VAL A 57 -8.52 4.85 -0.49
N ARG A 58 -9.63 4.39 -1.08
CA ARG A 58 -9.58 3.47 -2.22
C ARG A 58 -8.94 4.11 -3.44
N GLU A 59 -9.34 5.33 -3.76
CA GLU A 59 -8.76 6.06 -4.90
C GLU A 59 -7.27 6.30 -4.68
N LEU A 60 -6.90 6.72 -3.48
CA LEU A 60 -5.51 6.98 -3.13
C LEU A 60 -4.68 5.69 -3.24
N ALA A 61 -5.22 4.58 -2.74
CA ALA A 61 -4.53 3.29 -2.82
C ALA A 61 -4.23 2.90 -4.27
N HIS A 62 -5.21 3.05 -5.16
CA HIS A 62 -5.03 2.69 -6.57
C HIS A 62 -4.04 3.63 -7.27
N GLU A 63 -4.11 4.91 -6.98
CA GLU A 63 -3.17 5.88 -7.56
C GLU A 63 -1.73 5.59 -7.13
N LEU A 64 -1.52 5.36 -5.84
CA LEU A 64 -0.19 5.07 -5.32
C LEU A 64 0.35 3.73 -5.82
N ALA A 65 -0.52 2.71 -5.87
CA ALA A 65 -0.11 1.42 -6.40
C ALA A 65 0.36 1.54 -7.85
N LYS A 66 -0.34 2.34 -8.64
CA LYS A 66 0.06 2.59 -10.03
C LYS A 66 1.42 3.27 -10.11
N GLU A 67 1.67 4.25 -9.25
CA GLU A 67 2.94 4.98 -9.22
C GLU A 67 4.13 4.08 -8.90
N VAL A 68 3.93 3.07 -8.07
CA VAL A 68 5.02 2.18 -7.63
C VAL A 68 4.93 0.79 -8.26
N ASN A 69 4.08 0.60 -9.25
CA ASN A 69 3.90 -0.68 -9.96
C ASN A 69 3.52 -1.83 -9.02
N ALA A 70 2.64 -1.55 -8.07
CA ALA A 70 2.18 -2.53 -7.10
C ALA A 70 0.74 -2.94 -7.38
N GLU A 71 0.33 -4.05 -6.74
CA GLU A 71 -1.05 -4.54 -6.77
C GLU A 71 -1.75 -4.10 -5.49
N VAL A 72 -2.98 -3.62 -5.59
CA VAL A 72 -3.80 -3.35 -4.42
C VAL A 72 -4.38 -4.69 -3.95
N ILE A 73 -4.04 -5.08 -2.73
CA ILE A 73 -4.50 -6.34 -2.16
C ILE A 73 -5.83 -6.14 -1.43
N GLN A 74 -5.94 -5.05 -0.67
CA GLN A 74 -7.11 -4.82 0.18
C GLN A 74 -7.20 -3.36 0.56
N VAL A 75 -8.44 -2.87 0.68
CA VAL A 75 -8.72 -1.55 1.26
C VAL A 75 -9.74 -1.77 2.36
N ILE A 76 -9.38 -1.46 3.60
CA ILE A 76 -10.26 -1.61 4.76
C ILE A 76 -10.22 -0.34 5.60
N GLY A 77 -11.37 0.34 5.72
CA GLY A 77 -11.45 1.55 6.51
C GLY A 77 -10.46 2.59 6.05
N SER A 78 -9.59 3.04 6.93
CA SER A 78 -8.57 4.04 6.63
C SER A 78 -7.24 3.44 6.20
N LYS A 79 -7.20 2.12 5.92
CA LYS A 79 -5.94 1.45 5.61
C LYS A 79 -6.02 0.74 4.26
N PHE A 80 -4.86 0.59 3.62
CA PHE A 80 -4.78 -0.24 2.43
C PHE A 80 -3.52 -1.09 2.47
N VAL A 81 -3.56 -2.19 1.70
CA VAL A 81 -2.45 -3.14 1.60
C VAL A 81 -2.08 -3.25 0.14
N ILE A 82 -0.81 -3.11 -0.16
CA ILE A 82 -0.30 -3.27 -1.53
C ILE A 82 0.87 -4.26 -1.53
N TYR A 83 1.08 -4.87 -2.70
CA TYR A 83 2.10 -5.89 -2.90
C TYR A 83 2.87 -5.64 -4.19
N ARG A 84 4.18 -5.84 -4.14
CA ARG A 84 5.03 -5.86 -5.32
C ARG A 84 6.21 -6.78 -5.04
N LYS A 85 6.50 -7.68 -6.00
CA LYS A 85 7.68 -8.53 -5.86
C LYS A 85 8.94 -7.67 -5.90
N SER A 86 9.87 -7.92 -5.00
CA SER A 86 11.14 -7.20 -4.95
C SER A 86 11.96 -7.46 -6.21
N LYS A 87 12.62 -6.42 -6.70
CA LYS A 87 13.48 -6.52 -7.89
C LYS A 87 14.74 -7.34 -7.62
N ASP A 88 15.11 -7.43 -6.35
CA ASP A 88 16.34 -8.15 -5.94
C ASP A 88 16.12 -9.63 -5.71
N ASN A 89 14.89 -10.10 -5.85
CA ASN A 89 14.55 -11.52 -5.67
C ASN A 89 14.35 -12.25 -6.97
#